data_146c4bcdc5ae66615859b7bd98490e39
#
_entry.id   146c4bcdc5ae66615859b7bd98490e39
#
_cell.length_a   1.000
_cell.length_b   1.000
_cell.length_c   1.000
_cell.angle_alpha   90.00
_cell.angle_beta   90.00
_cell.angle_gamma   90.00
#
_symmetry.space_group_name_H-M   'P 1'
#
loop_
_entity.id
_entity.type
_entity.pdbx_description
1 polymer ?
#
loop_
_entity_poly.entity_id
_entity_poly.type
_entity_poly.pdbx_seq_one_letter_code
_entity_poly.pdbx_strand_id
1 'polypeptide(L)'
;MQFISNGTWKGNLGLGLAERELSCLLAVAAGQTDKEIAKHDGLSPRSIKGRIESCMHKLGVYKRPALVAEAFRRGLISPMILTICAVLVGQSVTNDNSMYRIRRPGERPVETRVAVRRIETALTA
;
A
#
# COMPACT_ATOMS: atom_id res chain seq x y z
N MET A 1 11.38 10.92 11.16
CA MET A 1 11.14 10.23 9.89
C MET A 1 10.99 11.23 8.78
N GLN A 2 11.75 11.05 7.74
CA GLN A 2 11.61 11.88 6.55
C GLN A 2 10.70 11.19 5.56
N PHE A 3 9.83 11.95 4.95
CA PHE A 3 8.93 11.44 3.93
C PHE A 3 8.81 12.45 2.78
N ILE A 4 8.44 11.94 1.62
CA ILE A 4 8.10 12.76 0.45
C ILE A 4 6.68 12.43 0.02
N SER A 5 6.02 13.35 -0.66
CA SER A 5 4.65 13.14 -1.12
C SER A 5 4.52 13.53 -2.59
N ASN A 6 3.64 12.84 -3.29
CA ASN A 6 3.29 13.13 -4.66
C ASN A 6 1.80 12.84 -4.84
N GLY A 7 1.01 13.91 -4.97
CA GLY A 7 -0.43 13.78 -5.05
C GLY A 7 -1.02 13.13 -3.81
N THR A 8 -1.66 12.01 -4.01
CA THR A 8 -2.31 11.25 -2.93
C THR A 8 -1.42 10.19 -2.29
N TRP A 9 -0.17 10.09 -2.72
CA TRP A 9 0.78 9.10 -2.24
C TRP A 9 1.85 9.72 -1.36
N LYS A 10 2.24 8.99 -0.35
CA LYS A 10 3.31 9.34 0.58
C LYS A 10 4.39 8.27 0.53
N GLY A 11 5.65 8.68 0.45
CA GLY A 11 6.79 7.79 0.47
C GLY A 11 7.66 8.01 1.69
N ASN A 12 8.14 6.94 2.29
CA ASN A 12 9.02 6.99 3.46
C ASN A 12 10.47 6.85 3.02
N LEU A 13 11.29 7.82 3.41
CA LEU A 13 12.73 7.80 3.17
C LEU A 13 13.45 6.94 4.22
N GLY A 14 14.64 6.51 3.90
CA GLY A 14 15.46 5.74 4.84
C GLY A 14 15.23 4.24 4.84
N LEU A 15 14.44 3.73 3.89
CA LEU A 15 14.12 2.29 3.79
C LEU A 15 14.85 1.60 2.62
N GLY A 16 15.96 2.16 2.18
CA GLY A 16 16.79 1.54 1.15
C GLY A 16 16.67 2.14 -0.24
N LEU A 17 15.74 3.05 -0.47
CA LEU A 17 15.63 3.77 -1.75
C LEU A 17 16.15 5.20 -1.61
N ALA A 18 16.82 5.67 -2.66
CA ALA A 18 17.22 7.06 -2.75
C ALA A 18 15.98 7.95 -2.96
N GLU A 19 16.07 9.21 -2.56
CA GLU A 19 14.98 10.16 -2.69
C GLU A 19 14.42 10.24 -4.11
N ARG A 20 15.30 10.29 -5.11
CA ARG A 20 14.89 10.37 -6.52
C ARG A 20 14.22 9.08 -7.00
N GLU A 21 14.70 7.95 -6.53
CA GLU A 21 14.08 6.66 -6.84
C GLU A 21 12.69 6.56 -6.22
N LEU A 22 12.56 6.98 -4.97
CA LEU A 22 11.29 6.98 -4.28
C LEU A 22 10.30 7.95 -4.94
N SER A 23 10.76 9.12 -5.38
CA SER A 23 9.93 10.07 -6.12
C SER A 23 9.40 9.47 -7.42
N CYS A 24 10.23 8.77 -8.19
CA CYS A 24 9.80 8.07 -9.39
C CYS A 24 8.79 6.95 -9.06
N LEU A 25 9.03 6.22 -7.98
CA LEU A 25 8.12 5.17 -7.53
C LEU A 25 6.74 5.72 -7.16
N LEU A 26 6.69 6.85 -6.47
CA LEU A 26 5.43 7.52 -6.15
C LEU A 26 4.68 7.96 -7.41
N ALA A 27 5.40 8.46 -8.40
CA ALA A 27 4.80 8.86 -9.67
C ALA A 27 4.23 7.65 -10.43
N VAL A 28 4.92 6.53 -10.40
CA VAL A 28 4.43 5.26 -10.98
C VAL A 28 3.17 4.80 -10.25
N ALA A 29 3.16 4.88 -8.92
CA ALA A 29 1.98 4.53 -8.11
C ALA A 29 0.79 5.44 -8.44
N ALA A 30 1.04 6.70 -8.77
CA ALA A 30 0.01 7.65 -9.19
C ALA A 30 -0.48 7.41 -10.64
N GLY A 31 0.07 6.43 -11.35
CA GLY A 31 -0.34 6.09 -12.70
C GLY A 31 0.33 6.90 -13.80
N GLN A 32 1.39 7.61 -13.51
CA GLN A 32 2.11 8.41 -14.50
C GLN A 32 3.00 7.53 -15.39
N THR A 33 3.08 7.89 -16.67
CA THR A 33 3.98 7.24 -17.61
C THR A 33 5.40 7.81 -17.49
N ASP A 34 6.39 7.11 -18.04
CA ASP A 34 7.78 7.57 -18.03
C ASP A 34 7.93 8.95 -18.67
N LYS A 35 7.18 9.20 -19.74
CA LYS A 35 7.19 10.49 -20.43
C LYS A 35 6.63 11.61 -19.56
N GLU A 36 5.56 11.34 -18.84
CA GLU A 36 4.93 12.31 -17.95
C GLU A 36 5.85 12.64 -16.77
N ILE A 37 6.47 11.63 -16.18
CA ILE A 37 7.43 11.79 -15.09
C ILE A 37 8.64 12.60 -15.56
N ALA A 38 9.18 12.24 -16.73
CA ALA A 38 10.32 12.92 -17.32
C ALA A 38 10.03 14.39 -17.59
N LYS A 39 8.86 14.69 -18.11
CA LYS A 39 8.44 16.06 -18.37
C LYS A 39 8.33 16.88 -17.08
N HIS A 40 7.75 16.29 -16.03
CA HIS A 40 7.63 16.95 -14.73
C HIS A 40 9.00 17.19 -14.08
N ASP A 41 9.89 16.21 -14.15
CA ASP A 41 11.20 16.28 -13.48
C ASP A 41 12.28 16.96 -14.35
N GLY A 42 11.98 17.30 -15.59
CA GLY A 42 12.95 17.90 -16.50
C GLY A 42 14.05 16.94 -16.94
N LEU A 43 13.75 15.64 -17.00
CA LEU A 43 14.69 14.60 -17.35
C LEU A 43 14.26 13.86 -18.62
N SER A 44 15.14 13.00 -19.14
CA SER A 44 14.77 12.15 -20.28
C SER A 44 13.95 10.95 -19.81
N PRO A 45 13.03 10.43 -20.64
CA PRO A 45 12.29 9.21 -20.29
C PRO A 45 13.20 8.01 -20.02
N ARG A 46 14.33 7.96 -20.67
CA ARG A 46 15.33 6.90 -20.46
C ARG A 46 15.92 6.94 -19.05
N SER A 47 16.18 8.14 -18.53
CA SER A 47 16.66 8.32 -17.15
C SER A 47 15.61 7.86 -16.14
N ILE A 48 14.36 8.18 -16.37
CA ILE A 48 13.24 7.75 -15.51
C ILE A 48 13.12 6.23 -15.54
N LYS A 49 13.18 5.63 -16.72
CA LYS A 49 13.14 4.17 -16.85
C LYS A 49 14.28 3.50 -16.07
N GLY A 50 15.49 4.06 -16.15
CA GLY A 50 16.63 3.56 -15.39
C GLY A 50 16.43 3.61 -13.90
N ARG A 51 15.83 4.67 -13.38
CA ARG A 51 15.51 4.79 -11.95
C ARG A 51 14.45 3.79 -11.52
N ILE A 52 13.43 3.58 -12.32
CA ILE A 52 12.39 2.58 -12.05
C ILE A 52 12.97 1.17 -12.05
N GLU A 53 13.83 0.87 -13.02
CA GLU A 53 14.53 -0.42 -13.07
C GLU A 53 15.44 -0.64 -11.85
N SER A 54 16.11 0.41 -11.39
CA SER A 54 16.88 0.37 -10.16
C SER A 54 16.01 0.05 -8.95
N CYS A 55 14.83 0.66 -8.84
CA CYS A 55 13.86 0.33 -7.80
C CYS A 55 13.43 -1.14 -7.87
N MET A 56 13.10 -1.61 -9.07
CA MET A 56 12.72 -3.01 -9.29
C MET A 56 13.82 -3.97 -8.85
N HIS A 57 15.06 -3.66 -9.19
CA HIS A 57 16.21 -4.47 -8.80
C HIS A 57 16.36 -4.52 -7.28
N LYS A 58 16.25 -3.36 -6.61
CA LYS A 58 16.37 -3.28 -5.15
C LYS A 58 15.25 -4.03 -4.43
N LEU A 59 14.05 -4.04 -4.99
CA LEU A 59 12.90 -4.72 -4.41
C LEU A 59 12.74 -6.16 -4.90
N GLY A 60 13.56 -6.61 -5.85
CA GLY A 60 13.53 -7.98 -6.34
C GLY A 60 12.31 -8.30 -7.18
N VAL A 61 11.76 -7.34 -7.91
CA VAL A 61 10.58 -7.51 -8.75
C VAL A 61 10.92 -7.21 -10.22
N TYR A 62 10.11 -7.72 -11.14
CA TYR A 62 10.37 -7.61 -12.57
C TYR A 62 9.28 -6.88 -13.35
N LYS A 63 8.17 -6.54 -12.72
CA LYS A 63 7.04 -5.87 -13.36
C LYS A 63 6.63 -4.63 -12.56
N ARG A 64 6.12 -3.61 -13.25
CA ARG A 64 5.70 -2.36 -12.62
C ARG A 64 4.58 -2.55 -11.58
N PRO A 65 3.52 -3.32 -11.87
CA PRO A 65 2.51 -3.57 -10.85
C PRO A 65 3.07 -4.27 -9.61
N ALA A 66 3.98 -5.22 -9.81
CA ALA A 66 4.65 -5.90 -8.71
C ALA A 66 5.54 -4.95 -7.92
N LEU A 67 6.17 -3.98 -8.58
CA LEU A 67 6.97 -2.94 -7.94
C LEU A 67 6.13 -2.12 -6.95
N VAL A 68 4.97 -1.65 -7.38
CA VAL A 68 4.08 -0.87 -6.54
C VAL A 68 3.55 -1.71 -5.37
N ALA A 69 3.14 -2.94 -5.63
CA ALA A 69 2.65 -3.85 -4.61
C ALA A 69 3.72 -4.17 -3.56
N GLU A 70 4.94 -4.44 -3.98
CA GLU A 70 6.05 -4.73 -3.07
C GLU A 70 6.44 -3.51 -2.25
N ALA A 71 6.46 -2.34 -2.86
CA ALA A 71 6.72 -1.09 -2.16
C ALA A 71 5.66 -0.81 -1.08
N PHE A 72 4.41 -1.06 -1.40
CA PHE A 72 3.31 -0.93 -0.46
C PHE A 72 3.46 -1.94 0.70
N ARG A 73 3.78 -3.19 0.39
CA ARG A 73 3.99 -4.24 1.39
C ARG A 73 5.12 -3.90 2.36
N ARG A 74 6.20 -3.31 1.87
CA ARG A 74 7.35 -2.93 2.70
C ARG A 74 7.18 -1.60 3.43
N GLY A 75 6.06 -0.90 3.20
CA GLY A 75 5.82 0.40 3.81
C GLY A 75 6.61 1.54 3.20
N LEU A 76 7.20 1.35 2.01
CA LEU A 76 7.92 2.40 1.28
C LEU A 76 6.97 3.50 0.81
N ILE A 77 5.79 3.11 0.36
CA ILE A 77 4.74 4.03 -0.09
C ILE A 77 3.43 3.71 0.62
N SER A 78 2.61 4.72 0.78
CA SER A 78 1.26 4.55 1.33
C SER A 78 0.34 5.65 0.78
N PRO A 79 -0.95 5.36 0.56
CA PRO A 79 -1.90 6.41 0.25
C PRO A 79 -2.08 7.33 1.46
N MET A 80 -2.12 8.63 1.24
CA MET A 80 -2.35 9.59 2.33
C MET A 80 -3.68 9.37 3.03
N ILE A 81 -4.69 8.95 2.28
CA ILE A 81 -6.02 8.69 2.84
C ILE A 81 -5.97 7.57 3.91
N LEU A 82 -5.16 6.53 3.68
CA LEU A 82 -4.98 5.47 4.68
C LEU A 82 -4.29 5.99 5.94
N THR A 83 -3.34 6.88 5.81
CA THR A 83 -2.67 7.50 6.95
C THR A 83 -3.66 8.30 7.79
N ILE A 84 -4.51 9.09 7.15
CA ILE A 84 -5.55 9.88 7.82
C ILE A 84 -6.56 8.95 8.50
N CYS A 85 -7.04 7.92 7.80
CA CYS A 85 -7.97 6.95 8.35
C CYS A 85 -7.38 6.22 9.56
N ALA A 86 -6.11 5.82 9.49
CA ALA A 86 -5.42 5.14 10.58
C ALA A 86 -5.34 6.03 11.84
N VAL A 87 -5.06 7.33 11.67
CA VAL A 87 -5.04 8.28 12.78
C VAL A 87 -6.43 8.43 13.40
N LEU A 88 -7.47 8.59 12.59
CA LEU A 88 -8.84 8.73 13.07
C LEU A 88 -9.33 7.46 13.78
N VAL A 89 -9.08 6.30 13.20
CA VAL A 89 -9.44 5.00 13.79
C VAL A 89 -8.64 4.75 15.06
N GLY A 90 -7.36 5.10 15.07
CA GLY A 90 -6.51 4.98 16.26
C GLY A 90 -7.03 5.79 17.43
N GLN A 91 -7.50 7.01 17.18
CA GLN A 91 -8.10 7.84 18.21
C GLN A 91 -9.42 7.25 18.71
N SER A 92 -10.24 6.71 17.82
CA SER A 92 -11.50 6.07 18.19
C SER A 92 -11.28 4.81 19.02
N VAL A 93 -10.28 4.01 18.68
CA VAL A 93 -9.95 2.77 19.38
C VAL A 93 -9.40 3.05 20.79
N THR A 94 -8.60 4.11 20.97
CA THR A 94 -8.08 4.45 22.28
C THR A 94 -9.17 4.97 23.24
N ASN A 95 -10.24 5.54 22.70
CA ASN A 95 -11.32 6.08 23.51
C ASN A 95 -12.43 5.08 23.81
N ASP A 96 -12.52 4.00 23.08
CA ASP A 96 -13.63 3.06 23.18
C ASP A 96 -13.17 1.60 23.13
N ASN A 97 -12.84 1.07 24.29
CA ASN A 97 -12.52 -0.34 24.44
C ASN A 97 -13.71 -1.25 24.12
N SER A 98 -14.93 -0.73 24.21
CA SER A 98 -16.13 -1.52 23.92
C SER A 98 -16.24 -1.86 22.43
N MET A 99 -15.82 -0.95 21.56
CA MET A 99 -15.77 -1.21 20.13
C MET A 99 -14.79 -2.33 19.75
N TYR A 100 -13.68 -2.40 20.46
CA TYR A 100 -12.71 -3.47 20.28
C TYR A 100 -13.27 -4.83 20.68
N ARG A 101 -14.10 -4.88 21.73
CA ARG A 101 -14.78 -6.10 22.17
C ARG A 101 -15.83 -6.58 21.18
N ILE A 102 -16.59 -5.65 20.59
CA ILE A 102 -17.62 -5.97 19.59
C ILE A 102 -16.99 -6.61 18.34
N ARG A 103 -15.76 -6.23 18.04
CA ARG A 103 -15.00 -6.77 16.91
C ARG A 103 -14.20 -8.01 17.23
N ARG A 104 -14.53 -8.75 18.25
CA ARG A 104 -13.83 -10.01 18.49
C ARG A 104 -13.85 -10.83 17.21
N PRO A 105 -12.69 -11.06 16.59
CA PRO A 105 -12.65 -11.73 15.30
C PRO A 105 -13.12 -13.18 15.36
N GLY A 106 -13.30 -13.72 16.57
CA GLY A 106 -13.72 -15.11 16.75
C GLY A 106 -15.21 -15.35 16.61
N GLU A 107 -16.07 -14.39 16.93
CA GLU A 107 -17.52 -14.60 16.93
C GLU A 107 -18.11 -14.69 15.54
N ARG A 108 -17.81 -13.74 14.67
CA ARG A 108 -18.34 -13.72 13.30
C ARG A 108 -17.84 -14.87 12.42
N PRO A 109 -16.52 -15.16 12.37
CA PRO A 109 -16.06 -16.31 11.60
C PRO A 109 -16.62 -17.63 12.09
N VAL A 110 -16.82 -17.78 13.40
CA VAL A 110 -17.41 -18.98 13.98
C VAL A 110 -18.87 -19.14 13.58
N GLU A 111 -19.66 -18.08 13.64
CA GLU A 111 -21.04 -18.10 13.18
C GLU A 111 -21.16 -18.42 11.70
N THR A 112 -20.30 -17.84 10.88
CA THR A 112 -20.25 -18.11 9.44
C THR A 112 -19.91 -19.58 9.17
N ARG A 113 -18.97 -20.14 9.89
CA ARG A 113 -18.59 -21.55 9.75
C ARG A 113 -19.73 -22.48 10.16
N VAL A 114 -20.41 -22.17 11.22
CA VAL A 114 -21.56 -22.97 11.67
C VAL A 114 -22.67 -22.90 10.64
N ALA A 115 -22.96 -21.73 10.09
CA ALA A 115 -23.96 -21.55 9.03
C ALA A 115 -23.60 -22.36 7.78
N VAL A 116 -22.33 -22.33 7.34
CA VAL A 116 -21.87 -23.10 6.19
C VAL A 116 -21.99 -24.60 6.45
N ARG A 117 -21.63 -25.09 7.62
CA ARG A 117 -21.79 -26.49 7.98
C ARG A 117 -23.24 -26.95 7.97
N ARG A 118 -24.15 -26.12 8.46
CA ARG A 118 -25.58 -26.42 8.42
C ARG A 118 -26.09 -26.55 6.99
N ILE A 119 -25.63 -25.67 6.12
CA ILE A 119 -25.99 -25.72 4.70
C ILE A 119 -25.45 -26.98 4.06
N GLU A 120 -24.20 -27.32 4.32
CA GLU A 120 -23.58 -28.52 3.79
C GLU A 120 -24.29 -29.79 4.29
N THR A 121 -24.62 -29.85 5.57
CA THR A 121 -25.35 -30.98 6.14
C THR A 121 -26.74 -31.11 5.52
N ALA A 122 -27.43 -29.98 5.28
CA ALA A 122 -28.72 -29.98 4.61
C ALA A 122 -28.63 -30.47 3.16
N LEU A 123 -27.55 -30.13 2.47
CA LEU A 123 -27.33 -30.54 1.08
C LEU A 123 -26.93 -32.02 0.96
N THR A 124 -26.26 -32.57 1.94
CA THR A 124 -25.80 -33.97 1.93
C THR A 124 -26.81 -34.94 2.51
N ALA A 125 -27.77 -34.43 3.23
CA ALA A 125 -28.84 -35.23 3.76
C ALA A 125 -29.95 -35.44 2.72
#